data_896a92f67fdfb1c171bb7006e8a9765b
#
_entry.id   896a92f67fdfb1c171bb7006e8a9765b
#
_cell.length_a   1.000
_cell.length_b   1.000
_cell.length_c   1.000
_cell.angle_alpha   90.00
_cell.angle_beta   90.00
_cell.angle_gamma   90.00
#
_symmetry.space_group_name_H-M   'P 1'
#
loop_
_entity.id
_entity.type
_entity.pdbx_description
1 polymer ?
#
loop_
_entity_poly.entity_id
_entity_poly.type
_entity_poly.pdbx_seq_one_letter_code
_entity_poly.pdbx_strand_id
1 'polypeptide(L)'
;MSKIVIALGGNALGNSANEQLTKAELAAKSIADLITAGHHVVIAHGNGPQVGKIRLAFEETSQKPEDTMPFPECTAMSQGYIGYHLQQAIDEELVSRGLTDIPVVSMLTQVVVDPKDPAFSNPTKPIGGYYSEEESKKLMAETGDVYVEDAGRGWRRVVPSPKPVDIYEKISLQTLVDAGQVVIACGGGGIPVIYEGTRLSLIHI
;
A
#
# COMPACT_ATOMS: atom_id res chain seq x y z
N MET A 1 -0.10 16.03 23.85
CA MET A 1 -0.86 15.59 22.66
C MET A 1 -0.04 15.92 21.42
N SER A 2 0.23 14.95 20.55
CA SER A 2 0.97 15.13 19.29
C SER A 2 0.27 14.37 18.18
N LYS A 3 0.44 14.78 16.91
CA LYS A 3 0.08 13.98 15.75
C LYS A 3 1.27 13.09 15.39
N ILE A 4 1.08 11.79 15.34
CA ILE A 4 2.12 10.79 15.08
C ILE A 4 1.78 10.03 13.81
N VAL A 5 2.73 9.93 12.89
CA VAL A 5 2.62 9.08 11.71
C VAL A 5 3.46 7.83 11.94
N ILE A 6 2.82 6.66 11.83
CA ILE A 6 3.46 5.36 11.94
C ILE A 6 3.56 4.75 10.54
N ALA A 7 4.75 4.36 10.13
CA ALA A 7 4.98 3.65 8.87
C ALA A 7 5.25 2.17 9.14
N LEU A 8 4.33 1.30 8.76
CA LEU A 8 4.49 -0.14 8.82
C LEU A 8 5.10 -0.64 7.50
N GLY A 9 6.35 -1.10 7.54
CA GLY A 9 7.03 -1.63 6.35
C GLY A 9 6.29 -2.86 5.78
N GLY A 10 6.35 -3.08 4.46
CA GLY A 10 5.65 -4.19 3.81
C GLY A 10 6.05 -5.57 4.37
N ASN A 11 7.30 -5.76 4.75
CA ASN A 11 7.76 -7.00 5.39
C ASN A 11 7.24 -7.18 6.83
N ALA A 12 6.83 -6.09 7.48
CA ALA A 12 6.27 -6.13 8.83
C ALA A 12 4.85 -6.72 8.86
N LEU A 13 4.20 -6.87 7.70
CA LEU A 13 2.82 -7.35 7.58
C LEU A 13 2.72 -8.81 7.12
N GLY A 14 3.84 -9.49 6.86
CA GLY A 14 3.84 -10.90 6.45
C GLY A 14 3.45 -11.18 5.00
N ASN A 15 3.42 -12.47 4.65
CA ASN A 15 3.24 -12.95 3.27
C ASN A 15 1.92 -13.72 3.05
N SER A 16 1.18 -14.03 4.10
CA SER A 16 -0.14 -14.68 4.02
C SER A 16 -1.18 -13.91 4.83
N ALA A 17 -2.46 -14.18 4.60
CA ALA A 17 -3.55 -13.53 5.33
C ALA A 17 -3.47 -13.77 6.84
N ASN A 18 -3.21 -15.02 7.25
CA ASN A 18 -3.10 -15.38 8.67
C ASN A 18 -1.86 -14.73 9.33
N GLU A 19 -0.73 -14.73 8.64
CA GLU A 19 0.48 -14.07 9.13
C GLU A 19 0.27 -12.55 9.24
N GLN A 20 -0.42 -11.95 8.27
CA GLN A 20 -0.74 -10.53 8.29
C GLN A 20 -1.66 -10.16 9.46
N LEU A 21 -2.68 -10.96 9.73
CA LEU A 21 -3.58 -10.75 10.86
C LEU A 21 -2.80 -10.79 12.19
N THR A 22 -2.01 -11.84 12.43
CA THR A 22 -1.19 -11.94 13.64
C THR A 22 -0.23 -10.76 13.81
N LYS A 23 0.38 -10.28 12.71
CA LYS A 23 1.28 -9.13 12.76
C LYS A 23 0.52 -7.81 12.97
N ALA A 24 -0.69 -7.68 12.44
CA ALA A 24 -1.56 -6.55 12.70
C ALA A 24 -1.95 -6.47 14.19
N GLU A 25 -2.30 -7.59 14.81
CA GLU A 25 -2.59 -7.70 16.25
C GLU A 25 -1.39 -7.29 17.12
N LEU A 26 -0.17 -7.69 16.73
CA LEU A 26 1.04 -7.28 17.43
C LEU A 26 1.30 -5.77 17.28
N ALA A 27 1.12 -5.21 16.10
CA ALA A 27 1.27 -3.78 15.84
C ALA A 27 0.22 -2.95 16.58
N ALA A 28 -1.02 -3.45 16.65
CA ALA A 28 -2.14 -2.80 17.31
C ALA A 28 -1.85 -2.46 18.79
N LYS A 29 -1.13 -3.33 19.49
CA LYS A 29 -0.75 -3.10 20.90
C LYS A 29 0.08 -1.83 21.07
N SER A 30 1.14 -1.68 20.27
CA SER A 30 2.01 -0.51 20.32
C SER A 30 1.30 0.77 19.82
N ILE A 31 0.42 0.63 18.83
CA ILE A 31 -0.41 1.73 18.33
C ILE A 31 -1.37 2.20 19.42
N ALA A 32 -2.05 1.27 20.10
CA ALA A 32 -2.96 1.57 21.19
C ALA A 32 -2.26 2.20 22.39
N ASP A 33 -0.98 1.88 22.67
CA ASP A 33 -0.20 2.55 23.70
C ASP A 33 -0.07 4.06 23.42
N LEU A 34 0.20 4.44 22.16
CA LEU A 34 0.29 5.85 21.75
C LEU A 34 -1.05 6.57 21.85
N ILE A 35 -2.13 5.89 21.47
CA ILE A 35 -3.49 6.43 21.54
C ILE A 35 -3.89 6.62 23.02
N THR A 36 -3.62 5.64 23.87
CA THR A 36 -3.87 5.73 25.32
C THR A 36 -3.07 6.89 25.97
N ALA A 37 -1.88 7.18 25.45
CA ALA A 37 -1.08 8.34 25.89
C ALA A 37 -1.61 9.68 25.38
N GLY A 38 -2.74 9.70 24.65
CA GLY A 38 -3.42 10.91 24.18
C GLY A 38 -2.85 11.48 22.88
N HIS A 39 -2.18 10.67 22.04
CA HIS A 39 -1.71 11.09 20.73
C HIS A 39 -2.74 10.80 19.63
N HIS A 40 -2.79 11.66 18.61
CA HIS A 40 -3.50 11.36 17.36
C HIS A 40 -2.59 10.54 16.44
N VAL A 41 -3.09 9.42 15.93
CA VAL A 41 -2.26 8.49 15.16
C VAL A 41 -2.77 8.34 13.72
N VAL A 42 -1.84 8.45 12.77
CA VAL A 42 -2.05 8.09 11.36
C VAL A 42 -1.13 6.92 11.05
N ILE A 43 -1.65 5.90 10.40
CA ILE A 43 -0.90 4.71 10.02
C ILE A 43 -0.77 4.67 8.50
N ALA A 44 0.46 4.63 8.00
CA ALA A 44 0.77 4.26 6.62
C ALA A 44 1.38 2.85 6.61
N HIS A 45 1.18 2.10 5.53
CA HIS A 45 1.73 0.75 5.41
C HIS A 45 2.29 0.47 4.03
N GLY A 46 3.28 -0.41 3.95
CA GLY A 46 3.72 -1.01 2.69
C GLY A 46 2.72 -2.06 2.19
N ASN A 47 2.85 -2.46 0.92
CA ASN A 47 1.96 -3.46 0.30
C ASN A 47 2.67 -4.40 -0.69
N GLY A 48 3.98 -4.34 -0.83
CA GLY A 48 4.72 -5.03 -1.90
C GLY A 48 4.36 -6.51 -2.09
N PRO A 49 4.38 -7.36 -1.04
CA PRO A 49 3.97 -8.75 -1.18
C PRO A 49 2.49 -8.93 -1.56
N GLN A 50 1.61 -8.10 -1.00
CA GLN A 50 0.16 -8.21 -1.19
C GLN A 50 -0.26 -7.78 -2.59
N VAL A 51 0.20 -6.61 -3.05
CA VAL A 51 -0.13 -6.11 -4.39
C VAL A 51 0.42 -7.02 -5.48
N GLY A 52 1.61 -7.58 -5.27
CA GLY A 52 2.19 -8.54 -6.19
C GLY A 52 1.35 -9.81 -6.34
N LYS A 53 0.85 -10.37 -5.22
CA LYS A 53 -0.04 -11.54 -5.25
C LYS A 53 -1.39 -11.24 -5.90
N ILE A 54 -1.98 -10.07 -5.61
CA ILE A 54 -3.23 -9.65 -6.25
C ILE A 54 -3.02 -9.56 -7.76
N ARG A 55 -1.96 -8.91 -8.21
CA ARG A 55 -1.64 -8.78 -9.64
C ARG A 55 -1.45 -10.14 -10.30
N LEU A 56 -0.65 -11.02 -9.69
CA LEU A 56 -0.39 -12.36 -10.20
C LEU A 56 -1.69 -13.18 -10.34
N ALA A 57 -2.59 -13.12 -9.37
CA ALA A 57 -3.87 -13.83 -9.43
C ALA A 57 -4.72 -13.38 -10.63
N PHE A 58 -4.70 -12.08 -10.98
CA PHE A 58 -5.36 -11.60 -12.17
C PHE A 58 -4.63 -11.99 -13.45
N GLU A 59 -3.32 -12.00 -13.47
CA GLU A 59 -2.51 -12.45 -14.62
C GLU A 59 -2.77 -13.92 -14.93
N GLU A 60 -2.85 -14.78 -13.90
CA GLU A 60 -3.12 -16.22 -14.06
C GLU A 60 -4.55 -16.54 -14.51
N THR A 61 -5.52 -15.66 -14.20
CA THR A 61 -6.94 -15.89 -14.52
C THR A 61 -7.41 -15.15 -15.76
N SER A 62 -6.68 -14.18 -16.26
CA SER A 62 -7.02 -13.42 -17.45
C SER A 62 -6.74 -14.23 -18.71
N GLN A 63 -7.70 -14.24 -19.63
CA GLN A 63 -7.55 -14.95 -20.92
C GLN A 63 -6.70 -14.15 -21.91
N LYS A 64 -6.62 -12.84 -21.73
CA LYS A 64 -5.87 -11.92 -22.59
C LYS A 64 -5.14 -10.89 -21.72
N PRO A 65 -3.98 -10.38 -22.17
CA PRO A 65 -3.23 -9.36 -21.42
C PRO A 65 -4.04 -8.10 -21.09
N GLU A 66 -4.90 -7.65 -22.01
CA GLU A 66 -5.76 -6.48 -21.82
C GLU A 66 -6.85 -6.66 -20.76
N ASP A 67 -7.18 -7.89 -20.39
CA ASP A 67 -8.17 -8.21 -19.35
C ASP A 67 -7.54 -8.26 -17.95
N THR A 68 -6.21 -8.16 -17.85
CA THR A 68 -5.51 -8.19 -16.57
C THR A 68 -5.74 -6.89 -15.79
N MET A 69 -6.10 -7.03 -14.51
CA MET A 69 -6.35 -5.88 -13.64
C MET A 69 -5.13 -4.94 -13.60
N PRO A 70 -5.28 -3.64 -13.91
CA PRO A 70 -4.19 -2.69 -13.86
C PRO A 70 -3.59 -2.54 -12.45
N PHE A 71 -2.32 -2.12 -12.38
CA PHE A 71 -1.60 -2.05 -11.11
C PHE A 71 -2.18 -1.03 -10.10
N PRO A 72 -2.69 0.15 -10.51
CA PRO A 72 -3.35 1.07 -9.58
C PRO A 72 -4.54 0.46 -8.86
N GLU A 73 -5.37 -0.32 -9.56
CA GLU A 73 -6.53 -1.03 -9.00
C GLU A 73 -6.08 -2.15 -8.05
N CYS A 74 -5.02 -2.88 -8.39
CA CYS A 74 -4.41 -3.85 -7.47
C CYS A 74 -3.88 -3.16 -6.21
N THR A 75 -3.35 -1.94 -6.34
CA THR A 75 -2.91 -1.13 -5.20
C THR A 75 -4.11 -0.75 -4.33
N ALA A 76 -5.23 -0.31 -4.91
CA ALA A 76 -6.46 0.00 -4.20
C ALA A 76 -7.00 -1.23 -3.44
N MET A 77 -7.03 -2.40 -4.08
CA MET A 77 -7.42 -3.67 -3.43
C MET A 77 -6.49 -4.00 -2.25
N SER A 78 -5.18 -3.76 -2.39
CA SER A 78 -4.23 -4.00 -1.32
C SER A 78 -4.41 -3.04 -0.14
N GLN A 79 -4.81 -1.79 -0.39
CA GLN A 79 -5.16 -0.83 0.67
C GLN A 79 -6.38 -1.31 1.46
N GLY A 80 -7.42 -1.78 0.77
CA GLY A 80 -8.61 -2.34 1.41
C GLY A 80 -8.28 -3.60 2.22
N TYR A 81 -7.54 -4.54 1.66
CA TYR A 81 -7.17 -5.79 2.30
C TYR A 81 -6.30 -5.59 3.56
N ILE A 82 -5.24 -4.81 3.45
CA ILE A 82 -4.34 -4.54 4.58
C ILE A 82 -5.03 -3.63 5.60
N GLY A 83 -5.72 -2.60 5.10
CA GLY A 83 -6.46 -1.66 5.93
C GLY A 83 -7.53 -2.34 6.77
N TYR A 84 -8.26 -3.30 6.20
CA TYR A 84 -9.25 -4.13 6.92
C TYR A 84 -8.63 -4.86 8.13
N HIS A 85 -7.51 -5.56 7.93
CA HIS A 85 -6.85 -6.28 9.03
C HIS A 85 -6.30 -5.33 10.11
N LEU A 86 -5.69 -4.21 9.71
CA LEU A 86 -5.18 -3.23 10.65
C LEU A 86 -6.32 -2.54 11.43
N GLN A 87 -7.39 -2.16 10.73
CA GLN A 87 -8.56 -1.53 11.33
C GLN A 87 -9.18 -2.43 12.37
N GLN A 88 -9.45 -3.70 12.04
CA GLN A 88 -10.02 -4.68 12.95
C GLN A 88 -9.12 -4.90 14.18
N ALA A 89 -7.83 -5.15 13.97
CA ALA A 89 -6.90 -5.42 15.06
C ALA A 89 -6.74 -4.23 16.02
N ILE A 90 -6.70 -3.00 15.48
CA ILE A 90 -6.58 -1.80 16.30
C ILE A 90 -7.89 -1.54 17.06
N ASP A 91 -9.03 -1.69 16.41
CA ASP A 91 -10.35 -1.50 17.03
C ASP A 91 -10.56 -2.50 18.20
N GLU A 92 -10.27 -3.78 17.99
CA GLU A 92 -10.33 -4.81 19.02
C GLU A 92 -9.40 -4.52 20.20
N GLU A 93 -8.18 -4.05 19.95
CA GLU A 93 -7.22 -3.68 21.00
C GLU A 93 -7.71 -2.45 21.79
N LEU A 94 -8.27 -1.43 21.12
CA LEU A 94 -8.83 -0.25 21.77
C LEU A 94 -10.04 -0.63 22.65
N VAL A 95 -10.96 -1.45 22.13
CA VAL A 95 -12.11 -1.95 22.89
C VAL A 95 -11.65 -2.72 24.11
N SER A 96 -10.64 -3.59 24.01
CA SER A 96 -10.09 -4.35 25.13
C SER A 96 -9.52 -3.46 26.26
N ARG A 97 -9.10 -2.22 25.91
CA ARG A 97 -8.62 -1.20 26.86
C ARG A 97 -9.72 -0.27 27.37
N GLY A 98 -10.97 -0.47 26.97
CA GLY A 98 -12.08 0.40 27.32
C GLY A 98 -12.15 1.71 26.54
N LEU A 99 -11.42 1.83 25.43
CA LEU A 99 -11.39 3.01 24.54
C LEU A 99 -12.40 2.83 23.39
N THR A 100 -13.68 2.73 23.72
CA THR A 100 -14.76 2.39 22.77
C THR A 100 -15.21 3.57 21.89
N ASP A 101 -14.82 4.80 22.24
CA ASP A 101 -15.27 6.03 21.57
C ASP A 101 -14.24 6.58 20.57
N ILE A 102 -13.20 5.80 20.24
CA ILE A 102 -12.15 6.19 19.31
C ILE A 102 -12.31 5.39 18.01
N PRO A 103 -12.94 5.95 16.97
CA PRO A 103 -13.13 5.23 15.71
C PRO A 103 -11.81 4.98 14.99
N VAL A 104 -11.69 3.82 14.35
CA VAL A 104 -10.60 3.48 13.45
C VAL A 104 -11.13 3.41 12.02
N VAL A 105 -10.50 4.09 11.09
CA VAL A 105 -10.92 4.13 9.69
C VAL A 105 -9.78 3.85 8.73
N SER A 106 -10.04 3.03 7.72
CA SER A 106 -9.14 2.83 6.59
C SER A 106 -9.65 3.60 5.37
N MET A 107 -8.77 4.39 4.77
CA MET A 107 -9.07 5.21 3.60
C MET A 107 -8.32 4.71 2.37
N LEU A 108 -9.02 4.57 1.25
CA LEU A 108 -8.37 4.54 -0.06
C LEU A 108 -7.75 5.93 -0.30
N THR A 109 -6.48 5.92 -0.65
CA THR A 109 -5.71 7.16 -0.75
C THR A 109 -4.97 7.23 -2.07
N GLN A 110 -5.18 8.33 -2.79
CA GLN A 110 -4.51 8.67 -4.03
C GLN A 110 -3.39 9.67 -3.76
N VAL A 111 -2.28 9.55 -4.46
CA VAL A 111 -1.17 10.50 -4.37
C VAL A 111 -0.93 11.15 -5.73
N VAL A 112 -0.90 12.45 -5.74
CA VAL A 112 -0.54 13.22 -6.94
C VAL A 112 0.96 13.11 -7.16
N VAL A 113 1.36 12.79 -8.37
CA VAL A 113 2.77 12.70 -8.78
C VAL A 113 3.04 13.56 -10.00
N ASP A 114 4.31 13.93 -10.20
CA ASP A 114 4.73 14.64 -11.42
C ASP A 114 4.81 13.63 -12.58
N PRO A 115 4.06 13.83 -13.70
CA PRO A 115 4.15 12.94 -14.86
C PRO A 115 5.55 12.92 -15.52
N LYS A 116 6.41 13.87 -15.18
CA LYS A 116 7.79 13.95 -15.66
C LYS A 116 8.82 13.40 -14.67
N ASP A 117 8.36 12.76 -13.57
CA ASP A 117 9.28 12.17 -12.60
C ASP A 117 10.19 11.14 -13.28
N PRO A 118 11.52 11.22 -13.08
CA PRO A 118 12.48 10.30 -13.70
C PRO A 118 12.25 8.82 -13.31
N ALA A 119 11.54 8.55 -12.23
CA ALA A 119 11.17 7.19 -11.86
C ALA A 119 10.37 6.46 -12.93
N PHE A 120 9.60 7.18 -13.77
CA PHE A 120 8.86 6.55 -14.87
C PHE A 120 9.79 5.99 -15.97
N SER A 121 10.95 6.60 -16.16
CA SER A 121 11.95 6.11 -17.12
C SER A 121 12.96 5.15 -16.48
N ASN A 122 12.99 5.05 -15.15
CA ASN A 122 13.92 4.21 -14.41
C ASN A 122 13.20 3.53 -13.23
N PRO A 123 12.39 2.49 -13.48
CA PRO A 123 11.68 1.78 -12.43
C PRO A 123 12.64 1.05 -11.48
N THR A 124 12.45 1.23 -10.19
CA THR A 124 13.34 0.68 -9.14
C THR A 124 12.62 0.01 -7.99
N LYS A 125 11.29 0.15 -7.87
CA LYS A 125 10.52 -0.42 -6.75
C LYS A 125 10.22 -1.90 -7.01
N PRO A 126 10.82 -2.87 -6.26
CA PRO A 126 10.57 -4.27 -6.47
C PRO A 126 9.18 -4.67 -5.98
N ILE A 127 8.47 -5.46 -6.78
CA ILE A 127 7.15 -6.00 -6.48
C ILE A 127 7.07 -7.50 -6.80
N GLY A 128 6.02 -8.16 -6.31
CA GLY A 128 5.73 -9.57 -6.63
C GLY A 128 6.73 -10.57 -6.04
N GLY A 129 6.75 -11.74 -6.63
CA GLY A 129 7.62 -12.86 -6.26
C GLY A 129 9.04 -12.77 -6.82
N TYR A 130 9.80 -13.85 -6.59
CA TYR A 130 11.14 -14.02 -7.14
C TYR A 130 11.09 -15.00 -8.31
N TYR A 131 11.88 -14.73 -9.34
CA TYR A 131 12.01 -15.50 -10.56
C TYR A 131 13.47 -15.87 -10.77
N SER A 132 13.72 -16.93 -11.53
CA SER A 132 15.05 -17.20 -12.07
C SER A 132 15.42 -16.17 -13.15
N GLU A 133 16.70 -16.08 -13.46
CA GLU A 133 17.17 -15.20 -14.55
C GLU A 133 16.55 -15.58 -15.90
N GLU A 134 16.40 -16.87 -16.16
CA GLU A 134 15.82 -17.37 -17.41
C GLU A 134 14.33 -17.02 -17.52
N GLU A 135 13.56 -17.26 -16.45
CA GLU A 135 12.14 -16.88 -16.40
C GLU A 135 11.95 -15.35 -16.53
N SER A 136 12.78 -14.56 -15.86
CA SER A 136 12.69 -13.10 -15.94
C SER A 136 12.96 -12.59 -17.35
N LYS A 137 13.96 -13.12 -18.06
CA LYS A 137 14.24 -12.75 -19.46
C LYS A 137 13.07 -13.11 -20.39
N LYS A 138 12.44 -14.25 -20.18
CA LYS A 138 11.24 -14.65 -20.94
C LYS A 138 10.10 -13.67 -20.69
N LEU A 139 9.81 -13.38 -19.42
CA LEU A 139 8.75 -12.42 -19.03
C LEU A 139 9.02 -11.02 -19.59
N MET A 140 10.25 -10.52 -19.52
CA MET A 140 10.64 -9.24 -20.15
C MET A 140 10.32 -9.20 -21.64
N ALA A 141 10.58 -10.31 -22.35
CA ALA A 141 10.33 -10.37 -23.80
C ALA A 141 8.82 -10.45 -24.12
N GLU A 142 8.03 -11.09 -23.27
CA GLU A 142 6.60 -11.28 -23.47
C GLU A 142 5.76 -10.07 -23.06
N THR A 143 6.13 -9.39 -21.95
CA THR A 143 5.31 -8.33 -21.34
C THR A 143 5.88 -6.93 -21.53
N GLY A 144 7.18 -6.80 -21.79
CA GLY A 144 7.87 -5.52 -21.78
C GLY A 144 8.19 -4.97 -20.37
N ASP A 145 7.84 -5.72 -19.33
CA ASP A 145 8.12 -5.36 -17.94
C ASP A 145 9.62 -5.39 -17.64
N VAL A 146 10.05 -4.63 -16.65
CA VAL A 146 11.45 -4.58 -16.21
C VAL A 146 11.65 -5.48 -14.99
N TYR A 147 12.66 -6.35 -15.06
CA TYR A 147 13.06 -7.20 -13.94
C TYR A 147 14.52 -6.92 -13.60
N VAL A 148 14.82 -6.90 -12.30
CA VAL A 148 16.18 -6.70 -11.79
C VAL A 148 16.52 -7.78 -10.76
N GLU A 149 17.81 -8.08 -10.66
CA GLU A 149 18.33 -8.96 -9.61
C GLU A 149 18.18 -8.28 -8.24
N ASP A 150 17.67 -8.99 -7.25
CA ASP A 150 17.37 -8.50 -5.91
C ASP A 150 18.24 -9.21 -4.85
N ALA A 151 19.46 -8.72 -4.68
CA ALA A 151 20.38 -9.07 -3.60
C ALA A 151 20.62 -10.59 -3.39
N GLY A 152 20.84 -11.35 -4.45
CA GLY A 152 21.11 -12.79 -4.44
C GLY A 152 19.89 -13.67 -4.20
N ARG A 153 18.69 -13.09 -4.12
CA ARG A 153 17.44 -13.81 -3.86
C ARG A 153 16.70 -14.24 -5.13
N GLY A 154 17.14 -13.73 -6.29
CA GLY A 154 16.53 -13.94 -7.59
C GLY A 154 16.13 -12.62 -8.24
N TRP A 155 15.41 -12.71 -9.35
CA TRP A 155 14.95 -11.57 -10.13
C TRP A 155 13.54 -11.16 -9.73
N ARG A 156 13.30 -9.86 -9.66
CA ARG A 156 11.99 -9.30 -9.34
C ARG A 156 11.58 -8.26 -10.36
N ARG A 157 10.29 -8.23 -10.66
CA ARG A 157 9.70 -7.10 -11.40
C ARG A 157 9.90 -5.82 -10.62
N VAL A 158 10.28 -4.76 -11.32
CA VAL A 158 10.34 -3.40 -10.77
C VAL A 158 9.34 -2.50 -11.48
N VAL A 159 8.74 -1.62 -10.70
CA VAL A 159 7.79 -0.61 -11.20
C VAL A 159 8.29 0.79 -10.84
N PRO A 160 7.84 1.83 -11.57
CA PRO A 160 8.08 3.21 -11.19
C PRO A 160 7.60 3.50 -9.78
N SER A 161 8.35 4.32 -9.06
CA SER A 161 7.98 4.82 -7.74
C SER A 161 8.20 6.33 -7.68
N PRO A 162 7.36 7.10 -8.40
CA PRO A 162 7.50 8.55 -8.47
C PRO A 162 7.31 9.17 -7.08
N LYS A 163 7.95 10.30 -6.85
CA LYS A 163 7.88 11.03 -5.59
C LYS A 163 6.49 11.66 -5.44
N PRO A 164 5.77 11.40 -4.33
CA PRO A 164 4.51 12.06 -4.05
C PRO A 164 4.67 13.58 -3.94
N VAL A 165 3.80 14.31 -4.64
CA VAL A 165 3.72 15.79 -4.58
C VAL A 165 2.65 16.21 -3.58
N ASP A 166 1.50 15.55 -3.58
CA ASP A 166 0.42 15.79 -2.63
C ASP A 166 -0.44 14.52 -2.43
N ILE A 167 -1.28 14.54 -1.42
CA ILE A 167 -2.31 13.53 -1.16
C ILE A 167 -3.65 14.10 -1.60
N TYR A 168 -4.35 13.42 -2.50
CA TYR A 168 -5.61 13.94 -3.04
C TYR A 168 -6.69 14.05 -1.95
N GLU A 169 -6.81 13.06 -1.06
CA GLU A 169 -7.76 13.02 0.05
C GLU A 169 -7.27 13.76 1.32
N LYS A 170 -6.28 14.63 1.21
CA LYS A 170 -5.62 15.32 2.31
C LYS A 170 -6.60 16.05 3.25
N ILE A 171 -7.61 16.70 2.70
CA ILE A 171 -8.63 17.42 3.51
C ILE A 171 -9.44 16.43 4.33
N SER A 172 -9.89 15.33 3.74
CA SER A 172 -10.64 14.28 4.42
C SER A 172 -9.81 13.63 5.53
N LEU A 173 -8.55 13.28 5.21
CA LEU A 173 -7.60 12.73 6.18
C LEU A 173 -7.41 13.69 7.37
N GLN A 174 -7.17 14.97 7.10
CA GLN A 174 -6.98 15.97 8.13
C GLN A 174 -8.23 16.12 9.01
N THR A 175 -9.42 16.14 8.40
CA THR A 175 -10.70 16.24 9.12
C THR A 175 -10.90 15.08 10.09
N LEU A 176 -10.62 13.84 9.65
CA LEU A 176 -10.76 12.65 10.48
C LEU A 176 -9.76 12.65 11.64
N VAL A 177 -8.51 13.03 11.38
CA VAL A 177 -7.47 13.12 12.42
C VAL A 177 -7.81 14.22 13.44
N ASP A 178 -8.30 15.38 12.99
CA ASP A 178 -8.69 16.48 13.88
C ASP A 178 -9.95 16.14 14.69
N ALA A 179 -10.81 15.25 14.18
CA ALA A 179 -11.92 14.67 14.91
C ALA A 179 -11.51 13.56 15.91
N GLY A 180 -10.22 13.28 16.06
CA GLY A 180 -9.71 12.30 17.01
C GLY A 180 -9.77 10.85 16.53
N GLN A 181 -10.03 10.61 15.25
CA GLN A 181 -10.06 9.26 14.70
C GLN A 181 -8.66 8.74 14.42
N VAL A 182 -8.48 7.44 14.54
CA VAL A 182 -7.27 6.73 14.07
C VAL A 182 -7.44 6.46 12.58
N VAL A 183 -6.50 6.96 11.77
CA VAL A 183 -6.63 6.90 10.31
C VAL A 183 -5.55 6.03 9.69
N ILE A 184 -5.94 5.02 8.92
CA ILE A 184 -5.06 4.20 8.10
C ILE A 184 -5.15 4.74 6.67
N ALA A 185 -4.04 5.26 6.13
CA ALA A 185 -4.00 5.95 4.85
C ALA A 185 -2.68 5.70 4.08
N CYS A 186 -2.62 6.10 2.83
CA CYS A 186 -1.43 6.03 1.99
C CYS A 186 -0.80 4.64 1.88
N GLY A 187 -1.61 3.58 1.92
CA GLY A 187 -1.15 2.21 1.77
C GLY A 187 -0.38 2.00 0.46
N GLY A 188 0.79 1.34 0.54
CA GLY A 188 1.68 1.14 -0.60
C GLY A 188 2.35 2.40 -1.16
N GLY A 189 2.22 3.53 -0.46
CA GLY A 189 2.64 4.85 -0.90
C GLY A 189 1.54 5.65 -1.59
N GLY A 190 0.30 5.15 -1.59
CA GLY A 190 -0.86 5.72 -2.28
C GLY A 190 -1.01 5.22 -3.73
N ILE A 191 -2.19 5.43 -4.29
CA ILE A 191 -2.48 5.14 -5.70
C ILE A 191 -2.02 6.34 -6.52
N PRO A 192 -1.03 6.19 -7.44
CA PRO A 192 -0.48 7.33 -8.15
C PRO A 192 -1.46 7.87 -9.20
N VAL A 193 -1.68 9.19 -9.17
CA VAL A 193 -2.52 9.93 -10.11
C VAL A 193 -1.82 11.19 -10.60
N ILE A 194 -2.20 11.65 -11.78
CA ILE A 194 -1.79 12.95 -12.34
C ILE A 194 -3.01 13.81 -12.62
N TYR A 195 -2.81 15.12 -12.70
CA TYR A 195 -3.82 16.03 -13.23
C TYR A 195 -3.72 16.13 -14.76
N GLU A 196 -4.82 15.84 -15.42
CA GLU A 196 -5.06 16.15 -16.84
C GLU A 196 -6.11 17.26 -16.93
N GLY A 197 -5.65 18.51 -16.92
CA GLY A 197 -6.54 19.65 -16.74
C GLY A 197 -7.19 19.64 -15.35
N THR A 198 -8.53 19.47 -15.29
CA THR A 198 -9.29 19.37 -14.04
C THR A 198 -9.61 17.92 -13.61
N ARG A 199 -9.20 16.94 -14.39
CA ARG A 199 -9.48 15.51 -14.13
C ARG A 199 -8.27 14.85 -13.51
N LEU A 200 -8.53 13.88 -12.63
CA LEU A 200 -7.51 12.93 -12.20
C LEU A 200 -7.46 11.80 -13.23
N SER A 201 -6.26 11.47 -13.66
CA SER A 201 -5.98 10.31 -14.50
C SER A 201 -5.12 9.34 -13.71
N LEU A 202 -5.46 8.05 -13.75
CA LEU A 202 -4.63 7.00 -13.22
C LEU A 202 -3.38 6.87 -14.10
N ILE A 203 -2.23 6.79 -13.49
CA ILE A 203 -1.01 6.44 -14.21
C ILE A 203 -0.91 4.93 -14.23
N HIS A 204 -0.96 4.35 -15.41
CA HIS A 204 -0.64 2.95 -15.63
C HIS A 204 0.88 2.76 -15.41
N ILE A 205 1.21 2.10 -14.33
CA ILE A 205 2.56 1.74 -13.91
C ILE A 205 2.83 0.29 -14.25
#